data_78c995d7dbd808ab6fc226728ce3782d
#
_entry.id   78c995d7dbd808ab6fc226728ce3782d
#
_cell.length_a   1.000
_cell.length_b   1.000
_cell.length_c   1.000
_cell.angle_alpha   90.00
_cell.angle_beta   90.00
_cell.angle_gamma   90.00
#
_symmetry.space_group_name_H-M   'P 1'
#
loop_
_entity.id
_entity.type
_entity.pdbx_description
1 polymer ?
#
loop_
_entity_poly.entity_id
_entity_poly.type
_entity_poly.pdbx_seq_one_letter_code
_entity_poly.pdbx_strand_id
1 'polypeptide(L)'
;MKKQKSIKSLFMSQRIIALSCLIFLFLFFSCFGKNFLTQNSMVSLLESVYYIICLAFGMTFVISTGGIDLSIGCVAMCGALIGGVSYNQWHMPIWAALIITVLVTTAFGVLNGFLISCCKIPPFVATMGTQYLAQGIGYIVSRVQTMRYPVVTSPDGWFKRVFYKSLDGFPMGVIYMVILFVIASFMFRYTKIGKYACAIGSN
;
A
#
# COMPACT_ATOMS: atom_id res chain seq x y z
N MET A 1 -38.06 -7.50 14.47
CA MET A 1 -38.19 -8.61 13.50
C MET A 1 -36.89 -8.69 12.66
N LYS A 2 -36.00 -9.68 12.91
CA LYS A 2 -34.82 -9.94 12.06
C LYS A 2 -35.31 -10.53 10.74
N LYS A 3 -35.21 -9.74 9.65
CA LYS A 3 -35.45 -10.23 8.28
C LYS A 3 -34.49 -11.39 8.02
N GLN A 4 -35.01 -12.60 7.91
CA GLN A 4 -34.28 -13.78 7.48
C GLN A 4 -33.76 -13.49 6.06
N LYS A 5 -32.44 -13.18 5.93
CA LYS A 5 -31.82 -13.02 4.62
C LYS A 5 -31.87 -14.35 3.91
N SER A 6 -32.61 -14.42 2.82
CA SER A 6 -32.68 -15.60 1.96
C SER A 6 -31.26 -16.04 1.58
N ILE A 7 -31.01 -17.35 1.59
CA ILE A 7 -29.74 -17.97 1.19
C ILE A 7 -29.30 -17.46 -0.20
N LYS A 8 -30.25 -17.21 -1.12
CA LYS A 8 -30.01 -16.58 -2.42
C LYS A 8 -29.40 -15.16 -2.31
N SER A 9 -29.83 -14.35 -1.34
CA SER A 9 -29.28 -13.00 -1.16
C SER A 9 -27.89 -13.00 -0.51
N LEU A 10 -27.53 -14.07 0.20
CA LEU A 10 -26.17 -14.29 0.70
C LEU A 10 -25.22 -14.66 -0.46
N PHE A 11 -25.62 -15.58 -1.33
CA PHE A 11 -24.81 -15.98 -2.50
C PHE A 11 -24.60 -14.84 -3.52
N MET A 12 -25.51 -13.88 -3.61
CA MET A 12 -25.38 -12.69 -4.47
C MET A 12 -24.63 -11.52 -3.81
N SER A 13 -24.12 -11.68 -2.60
CA SER A 13 -23.28 -10.66 -1.99
C SER A 13 -21.96 -10.52 -2.77
N GLN A 14 -21.59 -9.29 -3.17
CA GLN A 14 -20.33 -9.00 -3.87
C GLN A 14 -19.11 -9.62 -3.17
N ARG A 15 -19.12 -9.69 -1.83
CA ARG A 15 -18.06 -10.29 -1.02
C ARG A 15 -17.90 -11.79 -1.27
N ILE A 16 -19.01 -12.51 -1.39
CA ILE A 16 -18.99 -13.96 -1.64
C ILE A 16 -18.56 -14.24 -3.07
N ILE A 17 -19.01 -13.45 -4.04
CA ILE A 17 -18.57 -13.57 -5.43
C ILE A 17 -17.04 -13.35 -5.52
N ALA A 18 -16.53 -12.29 -4.89
CA ALA A 18 -15.08 -12.01 -4.87
C ALA A 18 -14.30 -13.16 -4.20
N LEU A 19 -14.77 -13.67 -3.07
CA LEU A 19 -14.14 -14.80 -2.38
C LEU A 19 -14.17 -16.08 -3.23
N SER A 20 -15.30 -16.37 -3.88
CA SER A 20 -15.44 -17.53 -4.76
C SER A 20 -14.48 -17.44 -5.95
N CYS A 21 -14.35 -16.25 -6.55
CA CYS A 21 -13.40 -15.98 -7.63
C CYS A 21 -11.96 -16.19 -7.16
N LEU A 22 -11.60 -15.69 -5.98
CA LEU A 22 -10.28 -15.89 -5.40
C LEU A 22 -9.97 -17.37 -5.16
N ILE A 23 -10.91 -18.11 -4.56
CA ILE A 23 -10.76 -19.55 -4.33
C ILE A 23 -10.63 -20.30 -5.65
N PHE A 24 -11.47 -19.97 -6.63
CA PHE A 24 -11.40 -20.58 -7.96
C PHE A 24 -10.03 -20.36 -8.62
N LEU A 25 -9.53 -19.13 -8.63
CA LEU A 25 -8.21 -18.82 -9.19
C LEU A 25 -7.08 -19.56 -8.44
N PHE A 26 -7.15 -19.59 -7.12
CA PHE A 26 -6.16 -20.31 -6.31
C PHE A 26 -6.15 -21.79 -6.63
N LEU A 27 -7.30 -22.43 -6.70
CA LEU A 27 -7.43 -23.84 -7.08
C LEU A 27 -6.98 -24.09 -8.53
N PHE A 28 -7.36 -23.21 -9.45
CA PHE A 28 -6.94 -23.31 -10.85
C PHE A 28 -5.40 -23.29 -10.97
N PHE A 29 -4.74 -22.31 -10.36
CA PHE A 29 -3.28 -22.24 -10.39
C PHE A 29 -2.60 -23.37 -9.58
N SER A 30 -3.26 -23.90 -8.56
CA SER A 30 -2.76 -25.05 -7.81
C SER A 30 -2.76 -26.33 -8.66
N CYS A 31 -3.73 -26.49 -9.58
CA CYS A 31 -3.83 -27.66 -10.45
C CYS A 31 -2.98 -27.53 -11.72
N PHE A 32 -2.94 -26.34 -12.32
CA PHE A 32 -2.33 -26.11 -13.63
C PHE A 32 -1.00 -25.36 -13.58
N GLY A 33 -0.69 -24.66 -12.48
CA GLY A 33 0.55 -23.89 -12.33
C GLY A 33 1.74 -24.76 -11.97
N LYS A 34 2.79 -24.75 -12.79
CA LYS A 34 4.05 -25.40 -12.43
C LYS A 34 4.66 -24.74 -11.20
N ASN A 35 4.91 -25.52 -10.16
CA ASN A 35 5.53 -25.07 -8.90
C ASN A 35 4.73 -23.99 -8.12
N PHE A 36 3.43 -23.82 -8.37
CA PHE A 36 2.62 -22.79 -7.71
C PHE A 36 2.57 -23.00 -6.20
N LEU A 37 2.40 -24.24 -5.71
CA LEU A 37 2.33 -24.58 -4.28
C LEU A 37 3.69 -24.75 -3.61
N THR A 38 4.81 -24.39 -4.28
CA THR A 38 6.11 -24.42 -3.60
C THR A 38 6.22 -23.33 -2.57
N GLN A 39 7.00 -23.56 -1.51
CA GLN A 39 7.25 -22.57 -0.46
C GLN A 39 7.73 -21.23 -1.03
N ASN A 40 8.65 -21.27 -2.01
CA ASN A 40 9.17 -20.07 -2.64
C ASN A 40 8.08 -19.27 -3.37
N SER A 41 7.18 -19.95 -4.10
CA SER A 41 6.09 -19.28 -4.80
C SER A 41 5.07 -18.68 -3.81
N MET A 42 4.75 -19.39 -2.73
CA MET A 42 3.85 -18.86 -1.70
C MET A 42 4.45 -17.65 -0.98
N VAL A 43 5.74 -17.70 -0.65
CA VAL A 43 6.45 -16.55 -0.06
C VAL A 43 6.46 -15.36 -1.01
N SER A 44 6.81 -15.57 -2.29
CA SER A 44 6.80 -14.50 -3.30
C SER A 44 5.41 -13.90 -3.52
N LEU A 45 4.36 -14.72 -3.46
CA LEU A 45 2.98 -14.25 -3.54
C LEU A 45 2.63 -13.36 -2.34
N LEU A 46 2.98 -13.78 -1.13
CA LEU A 46 2.80 -12.97 0.07
C LEU A 46 3.62 -11.68 0.00
N GLU A 47 4.86 -11.73 -0.46
CA GLU A 47 5.72 -10.56 -0.67
C GLU A 47 5.10 -9.56 -1.65
N SER A 48 4.39 -10.02 -2.66
CA SER A 48 3.69 -9.17 -3.63
C SER A 48 2.41 -8.54 -3.07
N VAL A 49 1.82 -9.13 -2.04
CA VAL A 49 0.52 -8.71 -1.49
C VAL A 49 0.66 -7.73 -0.33
N TYR A 50 1.63 -7.92 0.58
CA TYR A 50 1.64 -7.13 1.81
C TYR A 50 1.90 -5.63 1.60
N TYR A 51 2.67 -5.22 0.58
CA TYR A 51 2.84 -3.80 0.29
C TYR A 51 1.53 -3.17 -0.21
N ILE A 52 0.74 -3.90 -1.01
CA ILE A 52 -0.57 -3.44 -1.48
C ILE A 52 -1.51 -3.27 -0.29
N ILE A 53 -1.49 -4.19 0.67
CA ILE A 53 -2.33 -4.12 1.87
C ILE A 53 -1.94 -2.91 2.74
N CYS A 54 -0.64 -2.59 2.86
CA CYS A 54 -0.22 -1.38 3.57
C CYS A 54 -0.79 -0.11 2.92
N LEU A 55 -0.79 -0.01 1.59
CA LEU A 55 -1.41 1.10 0.87
C LEU A 55 -2.95 1.11 1.06
N ALA A 56 -3.58 -0.07 1.07
CA ALA A 56 -5.02 -0.21 1.27
C ALA A 56 -5.48 0.27 2.65
N PHE A 57 -4.65 0.17 3.70
CA PHE A 57 -4.98 0.76 5.00
C PHE A 57 -5.08 2.29 4.91
N GLY A 58 -4.14 2.96 4.25
CA GLY A 58 -4.23 4.40 3.98
C GLY A 58 -5.48 4.76 3.17
N MET A 59 -5.73 4.00 2.10
CA MET A 59 -6.90 4.18 1.24
C MET A 59 -8.23 4.01 1.98
N THR A 60 -8.28 3.17 3.02
CA THR A 60 -9.48 3.00 3.84
C THR A 60 -9.90 4.31 4.52
N PHE A 61 -8.94 5.11 5.01
CA PHE A 61 -9.23 6.43 5.58
C PHE A 61 -9.77 7.38 4.52
N VAL A 62 -9.18 7.39 3.33
CA VAL A 62 -9.61 8.26 2.23
C VAL A 62 -11.03 7.91 1.78
N ILE A 63 -11.32 6.64 1.53
CA ILE A 63 -12.67 6.19 1.13
C ILE A 63 -13.70 6.51 2.22
N SER A 64 -13.30 6.44 3.48
CA SER A 64 -14.20 6.75 4.60
C SER A 64 -14.59 8.23 4.67
N THR A 65 -13.85 9.14 4.04
CA THR A 65 -14.24 10.55 3.88
C THR A 65 -15.10 10.79 2.64
N GLY A 66 -15.46 9.74 1.88
CA GLY A 66 -16.18 9.86 0.61
C GLY A 66 -15.28 10.26 -0.57
N GLY A 67 -13.96 10.38 -0.35
CA GLY A 67 -12.98 10.70 -1.39
C GLY A 67 -12.46 9.48 -2.14
N ILE A 68 -11.86 9.72 -3.30
CA ILE A 68 -11.08 8.73 -4.06
C ILE A 68 -9.69 9.30 -4.27
N ASP A 69 -8.65 8.54 -3.89
CA ASP A 69 -7.25 8.91 -4.13
C ASP A 69 -6.64 7.97 -5.16
N LEU A 70 -6.45 8.47 -6.37
CA LEU A 70 -5.79 7.73 -7.45
C LEU A 70 -4.26 7.84 -7.40
N SER A 71 -3.72 8.77 -6.60
CA SER A 71 -2.29 9.07 -6.59
C SER A 71 -1.47 8.12 -5.71
N ILE A 72 -2.10 7.39 -4.78
CA ILE A 72 -1.42 6.63 -3.70
C ILE A 72 -0.31 5.70 -4.24
N GLY A 73 -0.54 4.99 -5.34
CA GLY A 73 0.44 4.09 -5.95
C GLY A 73 1.63 4.84 -6.55
N CYS A 74 1.36 5.91 -7.32
CA CYS A 74 2.40 6.72 -7.95
C CYS A 74 3.19 7.55 -6.93
N VAL A 75 2.55 8.02 -5.87
CA VAL A 75 3.21 8.71 -4.75
C VAL A 75 4.13 7.75 -4.00
N ALA A 76 3.69 6.52 -3.72
CA ALA A 76 4.53 5.50 -3.10
C ALA A 76 5.74 5.15 -3.99
N MET A 77 5.53 4.98 -5.31
CA MET A 77 6.60 4.77 -6.28
C MET A 77 7.58 5.95 -6.32
N CYS A 78 7.09 7.19 -6.38
CA CYS A 78 7.92 8.39 -6.38
C CYS A 78 8.80 8.47 -5.13
N GLY A 79 8.22 8.27 -3.95
CA GLY A 79 8.97 8.23 -2.69
C GLY A 79 10.04 7.13 -2.68
N ALA A 80 9.70 5.93 -3.15
CA ALA A 80 10.65 4.83 -3.23
C ALA A 80 11.79 5.12 -4.24
N LEU A 81 11.49 5.72 -5.40
CA LEU A 81 12.52 6.11 -6.37
C LEU A 81 13.46 7.18 -5.81
N ILE A 82 12.92 8.25 -5.19
CA ILE A 82 13.74 9.33 -4.62
C ILE A 82 14.57 8.80 -3.44
N GLY A 83 14.00 7.98 -2.57
CA GLY A 83 14.75 7.31 -1.51
C GLY A 83 15.83 6.39 -2.05
N GLY A 84 15.53 5.64 -3.11
CA GLY A 84 16.53 4.80 -3.80
C GLY A 84 17.66 5.60 -4.45
N VAL A 85 17.35 6.74 -5.06
CA VAL A 85 18.37 7.67 -5.61
C VAL A 85 19.26 8.25 -4.49
N SER A 86 18.66 8.67 -3.38
CA SER A 86 19.41 9.22 -2.25
C SER A 86 20.40 8.19 -1.66
N TYR A 87 20.01 6.93 -1.62
CA TYR A 87 20.91 5.85 -1.20
C TYR A 87 21.97 5.53 -2.25
N ASN A 88 21.57 5.27 -3.52
CA ASN A 88 22.48 4.74 -4.55
C ASN A 88 23.38 5.81 -5.20
N GLN A 89 22.85 7.02 -5.45
CA GLN A 89 23.56 8.06 -6.21
C GLN A 89 24.14 9.15 -5.29
N TRP A 90 23.42 9.52 -4.23
CA TRP A 90 23.88 10.53 -3.27
C TRP A 90 24.65 9.93 -2.10
N HIS A 91 24.80 8.60 -2.08
CA HIS A 91 25.56 7.87 -1.05
C HIS A 91 25.10 8.19 0.39
N MET A 92 23.83 8.49 0.56
CA MET A 92 23.27 8.73 1.90
C MET A 92 23.07 7.40 2.65
N PRO A 93 23.19 7.41 3.98
CA PRO A 93 22.91 6.22 4.77
C PRO A 93 21.42 5.80 4.61
N ILE A 94 21.15 4.50 4.71
CA ILE A 94 19.83 3.93 4.43
C ILE A 94 18.70 4.57 5.28
N TRP A 95 18.98 4.92 6.54
CA TRP A 95 18.03 5.59 7.40
C TRP A 95 17.62 6.98 6.89
N ALA A 96 18.57 7.75 6.31
CA ALA A 96 18.26 9.04 5.69
C ALA A 96 17.42 8.87 4.42
N ALA A 97 17.72 7.86 3.60
CA ALA A 97 16.92 7.51 2.44
C ALA A 97 15.46 7.17 2.81
N LEU A 98 15.26 6.45 3.91
CA LEU A 98 13.92 6.15 4.43
C LEU A 98 13.18 7.41 4.89
N ILE A 99 13.85 8.31 5.60
CA ILE A 99 13.26 9.58 6.01
C ILE A 99 12.85 10.41 4.79
N ILE A 100 13.72 10.49 3.77
CA ILE A 100 13.39 11.19 2.52
C ILE A 100 12.16 10.58 1.85
N THR A 101 12.08 9.24 1.77
CA THR A 101 10.89 8.55 1.24
C THR A 101 9.62 8.99 1.97
N VAL A 102 9.64 9.00 3.31
CA VAL A 102 8.49 9.40 4.12
C VAL A 102 8.16 10.89 3.91
N LEU A 103 9.15 11.76 3.88
CA LEU A 103 8.95 13.19 3.67
C LEU A 103 8.33 13.49 2.30
N VAL A 104 8.83 12.85 1.23
CA VAL A 104 8.29 13.02 -0.13
C VAL A 104 6.84 12.55 -0.21
N THR A 105 6.54 11.35 0.30
CA THR A 105 5.17 10.83 0.26
C THR A 105 4.21 11.67 1.11
N THR A 106 4.67 12.15 2.26
CA THR A 106 3.90 13.06 3.12
C THR A 106 3.64 14.40 2.44
N ALA A 107 4.63 14.96 1.74
CA ALA A 107 4.47 16.23 1.00
C ALA A 107 3.36 16.12 -0.07
N PHE A 108 3.30 15.00 -0.82
CA PHE A 108 2.19 14.74 -1.74
C PHE A 108 0.84 14.60 -1.02
N GLY A 109 0.81 13.95 0.15
CA GLY A 109 -0.40 13.86 0.96
C GLY A 109 -0.89 15.23 1.42
N VAL A 110 0.03 16.11 1.88
CA VAL A 110 -0.27 17.49 2.25
C VAL A 110 -0.76 18.28 1.04
N LEU A 111 -0.13 18.13 -0.11
CA LEU A 111 -0.55 18.77 -1.36
C LEU A 111 -1.98 18.37 -1.75
N ASN A 112 -2.30 17.08 -1.75
CA ASN A 112 -3.65 16.57 -2.01
C ASN A 112 -4.66 17.15 -1.01
N GLY A 113 -4.32 17.12 0.28
CA GLY A 113 -5.16 17.70 1.32
C GLY A 113 -5.43 19.17 1.12
N PHE A 114 -4.42 19.96 0.74
CA PHE A 114 -4.55 21.38 0.43
C PHE A 114 -5.45 21.63 -0.79
N LEU A 115 -5.21 20.92 -1.90
CA LEU A 115 -6.00 21.07 -3.13
C LEU A 115 -7.49 20.75 -2.91
N ILE A 116 -7.78 19.72 -2.11
CA ILE A 116 -9.14 19.27 -1.86
C ILE A 116 -9.82 20.19 -0.82
N SER A 117 -9.17 20.49 0.31
CA SER A 117 -9.81 21.18 1.42
C SER A 117 -9.83 22.69 1.24
N CYS A 118 -8.75 23.30 0.75
CA CYS A 118 -8.61 24.76 0.59
C CYS A 118 -9.04 25.23 -0.79
N CYS A 119 -8.55 24.57 -1.86
CA CYS A 119 -8.89 24.95 -3.23
C CYS A 119 -10.24 24.39 -3.68
N LYS A 120 -10.89 23.51 -2.90
CA LYS A 120 -12.18 22.90 -3.20
C LYS A 120 -12.21 22.10 -4.51
N ILE A 121 -11.04 21.60 -4.94
CA ILE A 121 -10.94 20.76 -6.13
C ILE A 121 -11.53 19.39 -5.80
N PRO A 122 -12.36 18.79 -6.67
CA PRO A 122 -12.87 17.44 -6.45
C PRO A 122 -11.73 16.43 -6.22
N PRO A 123 -11.83 15.51 -5.22
CA PRO A 123 -10.75 14.59 -4.87
C PRO A 123 -10.19 13.81 -6.06
N PHE A 124 -11.06 13.32 -6.94
CA PHE A 124 -10.68 12.60 -8.16
C PHE A 124 -9.76 13.44 -9.07
N VAL A 125 -10.09 14.72 -9.29
CA VAL A 125 -9.31 15.60 -10.18
C VAL A 125 -7.97 15.95 -9.55
N ALA A 126 -7.96 16.31 -8.26
CA ALA A 126 -6.74 16.64 -7.53
C ALA A 126 -5.76 15.46 -7.53
N THR A 127 -6.24 14.28 -7.17
CA THR A 127 -5.39 13.08 -7.05
C THR A 127 -4.94 12.55 -8.41
N MET A 128 -5.74 12.70 -9.47
CA MET A 128 -5.29 12.37 -10.83
C MET A 128 -4.16 13.32 -11.28
N GLY A 129 -4.26 14.62 -11.01
CA GLY A 129 -3.19 15.56 -11.31
C GLY A 129 -1.90 15.24 -10.53
N THR A 130 -1.99 14.99 -9.23
CA THR A 130 -0.83 14.64 -8.40
C THR A 130 -0.28 13.26 -8.69
N GLN A 131 -1.06 12.32 -9.21
CA GLN A 131 -0.60 11.04 -9.72
C GLN A 131 0.44 11.22 -10.83
N TYR A 132 0.10 12.00 -11.87
CA TYR A 132 1.02 12.25 -12.98
C TYR A 132 2.21 13.10 -12.55
N LEU A 133 2.00 14.06 -11.64
CA LEU A 133 3.08 14.87 -11.08
C LEU A 133 4.09 13.98 -10.33
N ALA A 134 3.63 13.10 -9.46
CA ALA A 134 4.48 12.16 -8.72
C ALA A 134 5.23 11.22 -9.66
N GLN A 135 4.53 10.69 -10.68
CA GLN A 135 5.14 9.83 -11.69
C GLN A 135 6.25 10.55 -12.46
N GLY A 136 5.98 11.76 -12.93
CA GLY A 136 6.95 12.59 -13.66
C GLY A 136 8.17 12.91 -12.81
N ILE A 137 7.99 13.38 -11.57
CA ILE A 137 9.10 13.69 -10.65
C ILE A 137 9.92 12.42 -10.37
N GLY A 138 9.27 11.30 -10.08
CA GLY A 138 9.95 10.03 -9.85
C GLY A 138 10.83 9.60 -11.02
N TYR A 139 10.33 9.72 -12.25
CA TYR A 139 11.09 9.38 -13.45
C TYR A 139 12.23 10.34 -13.73
N ILE A 140 12.04 11.65 -13.56
CA ILE A 140 13.09 12.64 -13.76
C ILE A 140 14.24 12.41 -12.77
N VAL A 141 13.93 12.27 -11.48
CA VAL A 141 14.93 12.09 -10.43
C VAL A 141 15.69 10.78 -10.59
N SER A 142 14.98 9.68 -10.90
CA SER A 142 15.60 8.36 -11.11
C SER A 142 16.27 8.20 -12.48
N ARG A 143 16.10 9.17 -13.40
CA ARG A 143 16.49 9.03 -14.82
C ARG A 143 15.92 7.79 -15.48
N VAL A 144 14.70 7.43 -15.09
CA VAL A 144 13.99 6.21 -15.54
C VAL A 144 14.77 4.91 -15.22
N GLN A 145 15.65 4.95 -14.23
CA GLN A 145 16.43 3.79 -13.80
C GLN A 145 15.78 3.09 -12.61
N THR A 146 15.90 1.77 -12.58
CA THR A 146 15.49 0.99 -11.42
C THR A 146 16.47 1.18 -10.27
N MET A 147 15.94 1.61 -9.11
CA MET A 147 16.75 1.78 -7.91
C MET A 147 16.86 0.46 -7.15
N ARG A 148 18.08 0.13 -6.71
CA ARG A 148 18.35 -1.07 -5.93
C ARG A 148 18.54 -0.70 -4.46
N TYR A 149 17.82 -1.36 -3.59
CA TYR A 149 18.04 -1.27 -2.15
C TYR A 149 19.14 -2.24 -1.71
N PRO A 150 19.71 -2.06 -0.49
CA PRO A 150 20.85 -2.84 -0.03
C PRO A 150 20.65 -4.34 -0.19
N VAL A 151 21.67 -5.05 -0.66
CA VAL A 151 21.68 -6.51 -0.67
C VAL A 151 22.13 -7.05 0.69
N VAL A 152 21.78 -8.28 1.02
CA VAL A 152 22.04 -8.90 2.34
C VAL A 152 23.53 -8.89 2.72
N THR A 153 24.43 -8.93 1.72
CA THR A 153 25.87 -8.95 1.89
C THR A 153 26.52 -7.55 2.02
N SER A 154 25.74 -6.47 1.81
CA SER A 154 26.25 -5.09 1.96
C SER A 154 26.31 -4.69 3.45
N PRO A 155 27.06 -3.63 3.81
CA PRO A 155 27.08 -3.09 5.17
C PRO A 155 25.69 -2.78 5.71
N ASP A 156 24.79 -2.28 4.85
CA ASP A 156 23.38 -2.01 5.17
C ASP A 156 22.46 -3.21 4.95
N GLY A 157 23.00 -4.40 4.78
CA GLY A 157 22.24 -5.64 4.58
C GLY A 157 21.27 -6.00 5.71
N TRP A 158 21.44 -5.37 6.90
CA TRP A 158 20.50 -5.45 8.01
C TRP A 158 19.10 -4.98 7.59
N PHE A 159 19.00 -3.94 6.74
CA PHE A 159 17.74 -3.44 6.23
C PHE A 159 16.94 -4.54 5.51
N LYS A 160 17.59 -5.28 4.60
CA LYS A 160 16.94 -6.37 3.88
C LYS A 160 16.57 -7.53 4.80
N ARG A 161 17.39 -7.79 5.83
CA ARG A 161 17.10 -8.83 6.83
C ARG A 161 15.89 -8.48 7.68
N VAL A 162 15.75 -7.22 8.09
CA VAL A 162 14.64 -6.76 8.92
C VAL A 162 13.35 -6.63 8.12
N PHE A 163 13.40 -6.01 6.94
CA PHE A 163 12.19 -5.64 6.20
C PHE A 163 11.76 -6.64 5.12
N TYR A 164 12.67 -7.46 4.63
CA TYR A 164 12.41 -8.27 3.44
C TYR A 164 12.66 -9.76 3.61
N LYS A 165 13.63 -10.16 4.43
CA LYS A 165 13.99 -11.57 4.56
C LYS A 165 13.14 -12.26 5.62
N SER A 166 12.68 -13.48 5.30
CA SER A 166 12.04 -14.34 6.28
C SER A 166 13.05 -14.81 7.33
N LEU A 167 12.65 -14.79 8.59
CA LEU A 167 13.24 -15.60 9.63
C LEU A 167 12.70 -17.03 9.40
N ASP A 168 13.58 -17.98 9.12
CA ASP A 168 13.26 -19.41 8.94
C ASP A 168 12.12 -19.70 7.92
N GLY A 169 12.06 -18.93 6.84
CA GLY A 169 11.06 -19.12 5.76
C GLY A 169 9.75 -18.37 5.96
N PHE A 170 9.54 -17.64 7.06
CA PHE A 170 8.35 -16.82 7.27
C PHE A 170 8.58 -15.37 6.80
N PRO A 171 7.74 -14.81 5.91
CA PRO A 171 7.94 -13.45 5.37
C PRO A 171 7.64 -12.40 6.44
N MET A 172 8.66 -11.60 6.82
CA MET A 172 8.55 -10.54 7.83
C MET A 172 7.50 -9.48 7.48
N GLY A 173 7.24 -9.28 6.20
CA GLY A 173 6.19 -8.36 5.73
C GLY A 173 4.81 -8.66 6.30
N VAL A 174 4.50 -9.94 6.59
CA VAL A 174 3.22 -10.32 7.22
C VAL A 174 3.13 -9.78 8.64
N ILE A 175 4.22 -9.79 9.40
CA ILE A 175 4.25 -9.24 10.76
C ILE A 175 3.98 -7.73 10.72
N TYR A 176 4.65 -7.00 9.83
CA TYR A 176 4.43 -5.56 9.66
C TYR A 176 2.99 -5.26 9.21
N MET A 177 2.44 -6.07 8.31
CA MET A 177 1.04 -5.97 7.89
C MET A 177 0.08 -6.10 9.08
N VAL A 178 0.29 -7.09 9.97
CA VAL A 178 -0.55 -7.29 11.16
C VAL A 178 -0.40 -6.12 12.13
N ILE A 179 0.83 -5.65 12.37
CA ILE A 179 1.07 -4.47 13.23
C ILE A 179 0.35 -3.24 12.67
N LEU A 180 0.50 -2.95 11.38
CA LEU A 180 -0.16 -1.84 10.72
C LEU A 180 -1.68 -1.98 10.74
N PHE A 181 -2.20 -3.19 10.57
CA PHE A 181 -3.64 -3.46 10.68
C PHE A 181 -4.17 -3.13 12.08
N VAL A 182 -3.46 -3.53 13.13
CA VAL A 182 -3.85 -3.21 14.51
C VAL A 182 -3.82 -1.70 14.75
N ILE A 183 -2.73 -1.02 14.32
CA ILE A 183 -2.59 0.43 14.45
C ILE A 183 -3.69 1.15 13.68
N ALA A 184 -3.90 0.81 12.40
CA ALA A 184 -4.92 1.43 11.56
C ALA A 184 -6.33 1.20 12.12
N SER A 185 -6.64 -0.03 12.58
CA SER A 185 -7.92 -0.36 13.19
C SER A 185 -8.16 0.42 14.48
N PHE A 186 -7.12 0.55 15.32
CA PHE A 186 -7.18 1.35 16.53
C PHE A 186 -7.40 2.84 16.20
N MET A 187 -6.62 3.38 15.28
CA MET A 187 -6.76 4.76 14.83
C MET A 187 -8.16 5.04 14.29
N PHE A 188 -8.66 4.14 13.44
CA PHE A 188 -9.97 4.28 12.81
C PHE A 188 -11.12 4.23 13.83
N ARG A 189 -11.05 3.31 14.79
CA ARG A 189 -12.14 3.05 15.73
C ARG A 189 -12.14 3.96 16.96
N TYR A 190 -10.96 4.31 17.49
CA TYR A 190 -10.83 4.94 18.80
C TYR A 190 -10.31 6.36 18.77
N THR A 191 -9.74 6.85 17.66
CA THR A 191 -9.23 8.21 17.57
C THR A 191 -10.21 9.19 16.93
N LYS A 192 -9.95 10.49 17.14
CA LYS A 192 -10.71 11.57 16.48
C LYS A 192 -10.60 11.53 14.97
N ILE A 193 -9.44 11.08 14.43
CA ILE A 193 -9.18 10.99 13.00
C ILE A 193 -10.19 10.04 12.32
N GLY A 194 -10.35 8.84 12.83
CA GLY A 194 -11.32 7.89 12.27
C GLY A 194 -12.77 8.36 12.41
N LYS A 195 -13.13 8.94 13.56
CA LYS A 195 -14.47 9.50 13.78
C LYS A 195 -14.79 10.64 12.82
N TYR A 196 -13.85 11.56 12.59
CA TYR A 196 -14.03 12.66 11.65
C TYR A 196 -14.07 12.17 10.20
N ALA A 197 -13.24 11.20 9.83
CA ALA A 197 -13.30 10.60 8.50
C ALA A 197 -14.69 10.02 8.20
N CYS A 198 -15.25 9.24 9.12
CA CYS A 198 -16.60 8.69 8.97
C CYS A 198 -17.68 9.79 8.98
N ALA A 199 -17.54 10.82 9.80
CA ALA A 199 -18.52 11.92 9.87
C ALA A 199 -18.55 12.73 8.55
N ILE A 200 -17.39 13.01 7.94
CA ILE A 200 -17.29 13.70 6.65
C ILE A 200 -17.93 12.86 5.54
N GLY A 201 -17.65 11.57 5.50
CA GLY A 201 -18.17 10.70 4.44
C GLY A 201 -19.64 10.30 4.58
N SER A 202 -20.26 10.57 5.74
CA SER A 202 -21.69 10.28 5.97
C SER A 202 -22.62 11.47 5.67
N ASN A 203 -22.09 12.63 5.29
CA ASN A 203 -22.85 13.86 5.11
C ASN A 203 -23.26 14.12 3.65
#